data_a2c8208c84d45063b9c62de73b083f73
#
_entry.id   a2c8208c84d45063b9c62de73b083f73
#
_cell.length_a   1.000
_cell.length_b   1.000
_cell.length_c   1.000
_cell.angle_alpha   90.00
_cell.angle_beta   90.00
_cell.angle_gamma   90.00
#
_symmetry.space_group_name_H-M   'P 1'
#
loop_
_entity.id
_entity.type
_entity.pdbx_description
1 polymer ?
#
loop_
_entity_poly.entity_id
_entity_poly.type
_entity_poly.pdbx_seq_one_letter_code
_entity_poly.pdbx_strand_id
1 'polypeptide(L)'
;MTLSDSVERLASAAADFGQGRIDVWVNNAGVGAVGAFDETPLDAHEQVVQTDLIGYLRGAHVVLPYFKQQNRGVLINTLSVGSWVPQPYAVAYSASKFGLRGFSHALRGELVQWPGIHVCDVYPSVVDTPGVRDGGNYAGRSLQPPPPLCDPRQVAEAMVSLALHPRHTTSVGMMATLLRFAHFITPGFDKLSGLITGAALRRADRVAPSSGNLFHPALGERRIDGGWRSDDSRQENLLVAGGIAVGLIGAGLLLLRRRR
;
A
#
# COMPACT_ATOMS: atom_id res chain seq x y z
N MET A 1 -16.08 -0.65 2.22
CA MET A 1 -15.09 -0.56 3.33
C MET A 1 -15.34 0.62 4.26
N THR A 2 -15.78 1.75 3.75
CA THR A 2 -16.07 2.95 4.57
C THR A 2 -17.37 2.88 5.39
N LEU A 3 -18.28 1.98 5.08
CA LEU A 3 -19.54 1.75 5.80
C LEU A 3 -19.47 0.41 6.55
N SER A 4 -19.62 0.43 7.88
CA SER A 4 -19.59 -0.78 8.73
C SER A 4 -20.61 -1.83 8.28
N ASP A 5 -21.87 -1.43 8.10
CA ASP A 5 -22.96 -2.32 7.70
C ASP A 5 -22.67 -3.06 6.36
N SER A 6 -21.93 -2.40 5.44
CA SER A 6 -21.56 -3.04 4.18
C SER A 6 -20.50 -4.12 4.37
N VAL A 7 -19.60 -3.94 5.34
CA VAL A 7 -18.57 -4.95 5.67
C VAL A 7 -19.19 -6.13 6.40
N GLU A 8 -20.14 -5.86 7.31
CA GLU A 8 -20.90 -6.88 8.02
C GLU A 8 -21.74 -7.74 7.05
N ARG A 9 -22.47 -7.09 6.13
CA ARG A 9 -23.22 -7.82 5.08
C ARG A 9 -22.30 -8.66 4.20
N LEU A 10 -21.11 -8.18 3.86
CA LEU A 10 -20.14 -8.95 3.10
C LEU A 10 -19.69 -10.20 3.87
N ALA A 11 -19.42 -10.07 5.17
CA ALA A 11 -19.00 -11.19 5.98
C ALA A 11 -20.14 -12.23 6.15
N SER A 12 -21.37 -11.76 6.36
CA SER A 12 -22.54 -12.64 6.40
C SER A 12 -22.72 -13.40 5.10
N ALA A 13 -22.70 -12.70 3.95
CA ALA A 13 -22.86 -13.33 2.65
C ALA A 13 -21.72 -14.33 2.34
N ALA A 14 -20.48 -14.02 2.75
CA ALA A 14 -19.35 -14.93 2.60
C ALA A 14 -19.53 -16.19 3.47
N ALA A 15 -20.00 -16.02 4.72
CA ALA A 15 -20.28 -17.13 5.61
C ALA A 15 -21.42 -18.01 5.08
N ASP A 16 -22.51 -17.41 4.58
CA ASP A 16 -23.62 -18.14 3.98
C ASP A 16 -23.17 -18.98 2.77
N PHE A 17 -22.35 -18.39 1.88
CA PHE A 17 -21.73 -19.11 0.76
C PHE A 17 -20.81 -20.25 1.25
N GLY A 18 -20.04 -20.02 2.30
CA GLY A 18 -19.11 -20.97 2.89
C GLY A 18 -19.73 -21.94 3.89
N GLN A 19 -21.08 -22.08 3.93
CA GLN A 19 -21.79 -22.95 4.86
C GLN A 19 -21.46 -22.69 6.34
N GLY A 20 -21.45 -21.41 6.70
CA GLY A 20 -21.13 -20.93 8.04
C GLY A 20 -19.63 -20.65 8.26
N ARG A 21 -18.80 -20.72 7.22
CA ARG A 21 -17.33 -20.62 7.33
C ARG A 21 -16.75 -19.53 6.44
N ILE A 22 -15.67 -18.94 6.91
CA ILE A 22 -14.78 -18.07 6.13
C ILE A 22 -13.36 -18.55 6.40
N ASP A 23 -12.66 -19.08 5.39
CA ASP A 23 -11.30 -19.60 5.58
C ASP A 23 -10.24 -18.51 5.33
N VAL A 24 -10.51 -17.59 4.41
CA VAL A 24 -9.59 -16.49 4.05
C VAL A 24 -10.35 -15.20 3.92
N TRP A 25 -9.81 -14.13 4.52
CA TRP A 25 -10.30 -12.77 4.34
C TRP A 25 -9.19 -11.88 3.84
N VAL A 26 -9.42 -11.19 2.73
CA VAL A 26 -8.43 -10.28 2.13
C VAL A 26 -8.90 -8.84 2.25
N ASN A 27 -8.20 -8.05 3.04
CA ASN A 27 -8.31 -6.60 3.05
C ASN A 27 -7.39 -6.05 1.94
N ASN A 28 -7.97 -5.61 0.82
CA ASN A 28 -7.20 -5.13 -0.34
C ASN A 28 -7.67 -3.76 -0.87
N ALA A 29 -8.88 -3.34 -0.55
CA ALA A 29 -9.37 -2.04 -1.00
C ALA A 29 -8.44 -0.92 -0.52
N GLY A 30 -8.09 0.00 -1.41
CA GLY A 30 -7.23 1.13 -1.08
C GLY A 30 -7.40 2.25 -2.08
N VAL A 31 -7.20 3.47 -1.61
CA VAL A 31 -7.23 4.70 -2.40
C VAL A 31 -6.03 5.57 -2.01
N GLY A 32 -5.69 6.53 -2.85
CA GLY A 32 -4.60 7.47 -2.56
C GLY A 32 -4.97 8.88 -2.96
N ALA A 33 -4.38 9.85 -2.28
CA ALA A 33 -4.43 11.26 -2.66
C ALA A 33 -3.00 11.83 -2.66
N VAL A 34 -2.65 12.56 -3.71
CA VAL A 34 -1.35 13.22 -3.87
C VAL A 34 -1.54 14.73 -3.97
N GLY A 35 -0.90 15.46 -3.08
CA GLY A 35 -0.93 16.92 -3.01
C GLY A 35 -0.18 17.44 -1.79
N ALA A 36 0.09 18.74 -1.72
CA ALA A 36 0.59 19.39 -0.51
C ALA A 36 -0.45 19.21 0.61
N PHE A 37 0.02 18.94 1.82
CA PHE A 37 -0.87 18.53 2.91
C PHE A 37 -1.92 19.60 3.24
N ASP A 38 -1.51 20.84 3.30
CA ASP A 38 -2.36 21.99 3.63
C ASP A 38 -3.20 22.51 2.45
N GLU A 39 -2.85 22.14 1.22
CA GLU A 39 -3.59 22.48 0.00
C GLU A 39 -4.58 21.40 -0.43
N THR A 40 -4.41 20.17 0.09
CA THR A 40 -5.33 19.06 -0.15
C THR A 40 -6.51 19.16 0.80
N PRO A 41 -7.77 19.07 0.34
CA PRO A 41 -8.94 19.11 1.20
C PRO A 41 -8.88 18.08 2.33
N LEU A 42 -9.28 18.46 3.55
CA LEU A 42 -9.22 17.59 4.72
C LEU A 42 -10.05 16.32 4.55
N ASP A 43 -11.21 16.41 3.94
CA ASP A 43 -12.09 15.28 3.64
C ASP A 43 -11.44 14.25 2.72
N ALA A 44 -10.57 14.68 1.80
CA ALA A 44 -9.77 13.76 0.98
C ALA A 44 -8.75 12.97 1.84
N HIS A 45 -8.09 13.61 2.79
CA HIS A 45 -7.22 12.94 3.75
C HIS A 45 -8.00 11.96 4.64
N GLU A 46 -9.12 12.38 5.17
CA GLU A 46 -10.00 11.56 5.99
C GLU A 46 -10.52 10.35 5.22
N GLN A 47 -10.92 10.52 3.96
CA GLN A 47 -11.38 9.43 3.11
C GLN A 47 -10.30 8.38 2.85
N VAL A 48 -9.05 8.80 2.64
CA VAL A 48 -7.90 7.88 2.54
C VAL A 48 -7.77 7.06 3.82
N VAL A 49 -7.78 7.71 5.00
CA VAL A 49 -7.68 7.02 6.29
C VAL A 49 -8.87 6.08 6.52
N GLN A 50 -10.08 6.52 6.20
CA GLN A 50 -11.30 5.71 6.33
C GLN A 50 -11.25 4.44 5.47
N THR A 51 -10.72 4.54 4.26
CA THR A 51 -10.63 3.39 3.36
C THR A 51 -9.46 2.48 3.73
N ASP A 52 -8.25 3.06 3.83
CA ASP A 52 -6.99 2.32 3.87
C ASP A 52 -6.60 1.82 5.26
N LEU A 53 -7.16 2.41 6.32
CA LEU A 53 -6.89 2.00 7.69
C LEU A 53 -8.16 1.50 8.38
N ILE A 54 -9.16 2.37 8.55
CA ILE A 54 -10.38 2.01 9.30
C ILE A 54 -11.16 0.88 8.60
N GLY A 55 -11.18 0.88 7.26
CA GLY A 55 -11.79 -0.20 6.48
C GLY A 55 -11.17 -1.56 6.76
N TYR A 56 -9.87 -1.64 6.95
CA TYR A 56 -9.16 -2.89 7.29
C TYR A 56 -9.44 -3.33 8.73
N LEU A 57 -9.52 -2.37 9.67
CA LEU A 57 -9.92 -2.68 11.05
C LEU A 57 -11.34 -3.27 11.07
N ARG A 58 -12.29 -2.67 10.32
CA ARG A 58 -13.65 -3.20 10.18
C ARG A 58 -13.65 -4.62 9.59
N GLY A 59 -12.90 -4.84 8.50
CA GLY A 59 -12.77 -6.16 7.89
C GLY A 59 -12.25 -7.22 8.86
N ALA A 60 -11.20 -6.90 9.60
CA ALA A 60 -10.66 -7.79 10.62
C ALA A 60 -11.68 -8.03 11.76
N HIS A 61 -12.34 -6.96 12.22
CA HIS A 61 -13.31 -7.04 13.32
C HIS A 61 -14.47 -8.00 13.01
N VAL A 62 -15.01 -7.93 11.79
CA VAL A 62 -16.17 -8.77 11.42
C VAL A 62 -15.78 -10.22 11.12
N VAL A 63 -14.55 -10.49 10.66
CA VAL A 63 -14.14 -11.87 10.30
C VAL A 63 -13.56 -12.66 11.48
N LEU A 64 -12.93 -11.99 12.43
CA LEU A 64 -12.27 -12.65 13.56
C LEU A 64 -13.22 -13.54 14.40
N PRO A 65 -14.49 -13.22 14.67
CA PRO A 65 -15.41 -14.13 15.32
C PRO A 65 -15.56 -15.48 14.60
N TYR A 66 -15.67 -15.48 13.28
CA TYR A 66 -15.73 -16.69 12.44
C TYR A 66 -14.44 -17.50 12.59
N PHE A 67 -13.28 -16.85 12.49
CA PHE A 67 -11.99 -17.53 12.64
C PHE A 67 -11.81 -18.14 14.03
N LYS A 68 -12.21 -17.42 15.08
CA LYS A 68 -12.15 -17.94 16.47
C LYS A 68 -13.09 -19.13 16.67
N GLN A 69 -14.31 -19.06 16.14
CA GLN A 69 -15.25 -20.17 16.19
C GLN A 69 -14.74 -21.42 15.45
N GLN A 70 -14.05 -21.21 14.32
CA GLN A 70 -13.46 -22.28 13.51
C GLN A 70 -12.11 -22.79 14.05
N ASN A 71 -11.49 -22.07 15.00
CA ASN A 71 -10.11 -22.22 15.44
C ASN A 71 -9.08 -22.13 14.29
N ARG A 72 -9.43 -21.52 13.18
CA ARG A 72 -8.56 -21.34 12.01
C ARG A 72 -9.05 -20.21 11.12
N GLY A 73 -8.13 -19.57 10.41
CA GLY A 73 -8.42 -18.56 9.41
C GLY A 73 -7.18 -17.79 9.00
N VAL A 74 -7.23 -17.21 7.81
CA VAL A 74 -6.13 -16.40 7.28
C VAL A 74 -6.65 -15.00 6.94
N LEU A 75 -6.20 -14.01 7.71
CA LEU A 75 -6.41 -12.58 7.42
C LEU A 75 -5.23 -12.06 6.62
N ILE A 76 -5.46 -11.61 5.39
CA ILE A 76 -4.43 -11.03 4.54
C ILE A 76 -4.67 -9.53 4.42
N ASN A 77 -3.69 -8.72 4.84
CA ASN A 77 -3.74 -7.27 4.70
C ASN A 77 -2.80 -6.82 3.59
N THR A 78 -3.30 -6.00 2.66
CA THR A 78 -2.49 -5.35 1.62
C THR A 78 -1.94 -4.04 2.17
N LEU A 79 -0.72 -4.08 2.62
CA LEU A 79 0.05 -2.92 3.04
C LEU A 79 0.71 -2.26 1.82
N SER A 80 1.92 -1.78 1.96
CA SER A 80 2.76 -1.19 0.92
C SER A 80 4.19 -1.07 1.44
N VAL A 81 5.16 -0.90 0.55
CA VAL A 81 6.46 -0.33 0.94
C VAL A 81 6.29 1.00 1.68
N GLY A 82 5.22 1.73 1.41
CA GLY A 82 4.79 2.93 2.15
C GLY A 82 4.46 2.72 3.63
N SER A 83 4.43 1.47 4.11
CA SER A 83 4.34 1.15 5.55
C SER A 83 5.71 1.18 6.27
N TRP A 84 6.78 1.32 5.52
CA TRP A 84 8.16 1.43 5.99
C TRP A 84 8.80 2.76 5.62
N VAL A 85 8.46 3.26 4.43
CA VAL A 85 9.05 4.44 3.80
C VAL A 85 7.96 5.50 3.64
N PRO A 86 8.03 6.63 4.34
CA PRO A 86 7.04 7.69 4.20
C PRO A 86 7.07 8.27 2.79
N GLN A 87 5.90 8.62 2.29
CA GLN A 87 5.71 9.17 0.96
C GLN A 87 5.31 10.65 1.07
N PRO A 88 6.23 11.59 0.83
CA PRO A 88 5.90 13.01 0.77
C PRO A 88 4.81 13.27 -0.29
N TYR A 89 3.95 14.23 -0.01
CA TYR A 89 2.75 14.57 -0.79
C TYR A 89 1.64 13.49 -0.79
N ALA A 90 1.82 12.38 -0.06
CA ALA A 90 0.79 11.37 0.18
C ALA A 90 0.73 11.04 1.69
N VAL A 91 0.55 12.09 2.51
CA VAL A 91 0.71 12.02 3.97
C VAL A 91 -0.33 11.10 4.61
N ALA A 92 -1.62 11.24 4.25
CA ALA A 92 -2.68 10.40 4.79
C ALA A 92 -2.53 8.92 4.40
N TYR A 93 -2.07 8.66 3.17
CA TYR A 93 -1.72 7.30 2.72
C TYR A 93 -0.59 6.71 3.55
N SER A 94 0.51 7.47 3.75
CA SER A 94 1.62 7.04 4.60
C SER A 94 1.14 6.74 6.02
N ALA A 95 0.38 7.65 6.64
CA ALA A 95 -0.17 7.45 7.98
C ALA A 95 -1.02 6.17 8.06
N SER A 96 -1.89 5.92 7.08
CA SER A 96 -2.72 4.71 7.01
C SER A 96 -1.87 3.44 6.91
N LYS A 97 -0.88 3.41 6.03
CA LYS A 97 -0.05 2.21 5.80
C LYS A 97 0.90 1.92 6.96
N PHE A 98 1.43 2.95 7.63
CA PHE A 98 2.17 2.78 8.90
C PHE A 98 1.24 2.29 10.02
N GLY A 99 0.04 2.87 10.13
CA GLY A 99 -0.99 2.46 11.09
C GLY A 99 -1.39 0.99 10.91
N LEU A 100 -1.60 0.54 9.67
CA LEU A 100 -1.90 -0.86 9.35
C LEU A 100 -0.80 -1.81 9.80
N ARG A 101 0.46 -1.43 9.64
CA ARG A 101 1.58 -2.25 10.12
C ARG A 101 1.52 -2.42 11.63
N GLY A 102 1.31 -1.31 12.36
CA GLY A 102 1.12 -1.35 13.81
C GLY A 102 -0.05 -2.22 14.22
N PHE A 103 -1.20 -2.06 13.55
CA PHE A 103 -2.40 -2.87 13.74
C PHE A 103 -2.13 -4.37 13.56
N SER A 104 -1.52 -4.77 12.43
CA SER A 104 -1.22 -6.18 12.16
C SER A 104 -0.28 -6.79 13.21
N HIS A 105 0.74 -6.03 13.65
CA HIS A 105 1.67 -6.48 14.69
C HIS A 105 0.96 -6.67 16.03
N ALA A 106 0.15 -5.73 16.46
CA ALA A 106 -0.61 -5.82 17.71
C ALA A 106 -1.61 -6.98 17.68
N LEU A 107 -2.34 -7.12 16.57
CA LEU A 107 -3.33 -8.18 16.41
C LEU A 107 -2.70 -9.57 16.43
N ARG A 108 -1.51 -9.75 15.85
CA ARG A 108 -0.75 -11.02 15.96
C ARG A 108 -0.41 -11.37 17.40
N GLY A 109 -0.02 -10.37 18.19
CA GLY A 109 0.24 -10.56 19.63
C GLY A 109 -1.00 -10.96 20.41
N GLU A 110 -2.15 -10.35 20.11
CA GLU A 110 -3.44 -10.70 20.74
C GLU A 110 -3.88 -12.14 20.39
N LEU A 111 -3.62 -12.58 19.15
CA LEU A 111 -4.07 -13.86 18.64
C LEU A 111 -3.12 -15.04 18.97
N VAL A 112 -2.14 -14.86 19.83
CA VAL A 112 -1.17 -15.91 20.19
C VAL A 112 -1.84 -17.19 20.74
N GLN A 113 -3.02 -17.06 21.37
CA GLN A 113 -3.78 -18.21 21.89
C GLN A 113 -4.55 -18.99 20.81
N TRP A 114 -4.59 -18.48 19.57
CA TRP A 114 -5.24 -19.13 18.43
C TRP A 114 -4.22 -19.44 17.32
N PRO A 115 -3.40 -20.49 17.49
CA PRO A 115 -2.30 -20.79 16.56
C PRO A 115 -2.76 -21.13 15.13
N GLY A 116 -4.02 -21.48 14.93
CA GLY A 116 -4.62 -21.69 13.61
C GLY A 116 -5.10 -20.41 12.92
N ILE A 117 -5.04 -19.24 13.59
CA ILE A 117 -5.42 -17.95 13.00
C ILE A 117 -4.16 -17.18 12.62
N HIS A 118 -4.06 -16.83 11.35
CA HIS A 118 -2.88 -16.16 10.80
C HIS A 118 -3.22 -14.77 10.31
N VAL A 119 -2.41 -13.76 10.70
CA VAL A 119 -2.46 -12.40 10.16
C VAL A 119 -1.23 -12.21 9.27
N CYS A 120 -1.47 -12.08 7.98
CA CYS A 120 -0.46 -12.02 6.91
C CYS A 120 -0.46 -10.62 6.28
N ASP A 121 0.71 -10.03 6.15
CA ASP A 121 0.89 -8.73 5.52
C ASP A 121 1.61 -8.89 4.17
N VAL A 122 1.02 -8.34 3.12
CA VAL A 122 1.65 -8.19 1.80
C VAL A 122 2.16 -6.76 1.66
N TYR A 123 3.43 -6.61 1.30
CA TYR A 123 4.10 -5.32 1.09
C TYR A 123 4.50 -5.17 -0.37
N PRO A 124 3.58 -4.74 -1.24
CA PRO A 124 3.94 -4.44 -2.61
C PRO A 124 4.88 -3.24 -2.70
N SER A 125 5.78 -3.27 -3.69
CA SER A 125 6.46 -2.07 -4.18
C SER A 125 5.49 -1.22 -5.01
N VAL A 126 5.99 -0.36 -5.89
CA VAL A 126 5.12 0.38 -6.81
C VAL A 126 4.55 -0.60 -7.84
N VAL A 127 3.23 -0.73 -7.88
CA VAL A 127 2.52 -1.70 -8.73
C VAL A 127 1.92 -0.99 -9.94
N ASP A 128 2.06 -1.58 -11.12
CA ASP A 128 1.46 -1.10 -12.36
C ASP A 128 -0.06 -1.35 -12.38
N THR A 129 -0.80 -0.53 -11.66
CA THR A 129 -2.25 -0.57 -11.61
C THR A 129 -2.84 0.79 -12.00
N PRO A 130 -4.12 0.84 -12.37
CA PRO A 130 -4.83 2.11 -12.60
C PRO A 130 -4.84 3.05 -11.39
N GLY A 131 -4.55 2.55 -10.17
CA GLY A 131 -4.67 3.28 -8.91
C GLY A 131 -3.91 4.61 -8.85
N VAL A 132 -2.75 4.73 -9.53
CA VAL A 132 -2.02 6.01 -9.59
C VAL A 132 -2.73 7.04 -10.46
N ARG A 133 -3.31 6.59 -11.59
CA ARG A 133 -4.06 7.45 -12.51
C ARG A 133 -5.42 7.84 -11.91
N ASP A 134 -6.09 6.88 -11.30
CA ASP A 134 -7.47 7.01 -10.84
C ASP A 134 -7.57 7.61 -9.43
N GLY A 135 -6.47 7.71 -8.70
CA GLY A 135 -6.39 8.31 -7.36
C GLY A 135 -6.65 9.82 -7.32
N GLY A 136 -6.84 10.36 -6.15
CA GLY A 136 -6.98 11.80 -5.93
C GLY A 136 -5.69 12.53 -6.30
N ASN A 137 -5.80 13.54 -7.15
CA ASN A 137 -4.68 14.36 -7.59
C ASN A 137 -4.95 15.82 -7.25
N TYR A 138 -4.43 16.26 -6.14
CA TYR A 138 -4.49 17.65 -5.69
C TYR A 138 -3.17 18.41 -5.94
N ALA A 139 -2.15 17.72 -6.43
CA ALA A 139 -0.89 18.35 -6.81
C ALA A 139 -1.00 19.21 -8.08
N GLY A 140 -2.07 19.05 -8.86
CA GLY A 140 -2.24 19.75 -10.14
C GLY A 140 -1.15 19.39 -11.17
N ARG A 141 -0.58 18.20 -11.07
CA ARG A 141 0.52 17.69 -11.89
C ARG A 141 0.24 16.29 -12.38
N SER A 142 0.69 15.95 -13.58
CA SER A 142 0.60 14.59 -14.10
C SER A 142 1.39 13.63 -13.20
N LEU A 143 0.69 12.65 -12.62
CA LEU A 143 1.31 11.67 -11.72
C LEU A 143 1.77 10.47 -12.53
N GLN A 144 3.02 10.09 -12.37
CA GLN A 144 3.58 8.88 -12.94
C GLN A 144 4.21 8.03 -11.84
N PRO A 145 3.92 6.73 -11.80
CA PRO A 145 4.52 5.85 -10.81
C PRO A 145 6.03 5.72 -11.08
N PRO A 146 6.89 5.88 -10.05
CA PRO A 146 8.32 5.75 -10.24
C PRO A 146 8.72 4.30 -10.54
N PRO A 147 9.55 4.03 -11.56
CA PRO A 147 10.06 2.69 -11.82
C PRO A 147 11.03 2.23 -10.71
N PRO A 148 11.27 0.93 -10.56
CA PRO A 148 10.71 -0.19 -11.31
C PRO A 148 9.30 -0.57 -10.85
N LEU A 149 8.44 -0.92 -11.79
CA LEU A 149 7.05 -1.27 -11.52
C LEU A 149 6.89 -2.79 -11.37
N CYS A 150 6.10 -3.18 -10.39
CA CYS A 150 5.71 -4.56 -10.13
C CYS A 150 4.45 -4.94 -10.92
N ASP A 151 4.40 -6.19 -11.40
CA ASP A 151 3.18 -6.73 -12.01
C ASP A 151 2.09 -6.93 -10.93
N PRO A 152 0.86 -6.45 -11.12
CA PRO A 152 -0.23 -6.68 -10.18
C PRO A 152 -0.54 -8.17 -9.97
N ARG A 153 -0.26 -9.02 -10.96
CA ARG A 153 -0.44 -10.47 -10.85
C ARG A 153 0.47 -11.09 -9.79
N GLN A 154 1.70 -10.57 -9.64
CA GLN A 154 2.62 -11.03 -8.58
C GLN A 154 2.06 -10.75 -7.17
N VAL A 155 1.30 -9.67 -6.99
CA VAL A 155 0.63 -9.38 -5.72
C VAL A 155 -0.49 -10.39 -5.47
N ALA A 156 -1.31 -10.68 -6.49
CA ALA A 156 -2.36 -11.69 -6.40
C ALA A 156 -1.80 -13.10 -6.11
N GLU A 157 -0.73 -13.51 -6.79
CA GLU A 157 -0.02 -14.77 -6.55
C GLU A 157 0.51 -14.88 -5.12
N ALA A 158 1.06 -13.77 -4.59
CA ALA A 158 1.51 -13.72 -3.20
C ALA A 158 0.34 -13.90 -2.21
N MET A 159 -0.82 -13.30 -2.48
CA MET A 159 -2.02 -13.49 -1.65
C MET A 159 -2.53 -14.93 -1.70
N VAL A 160 -2.58 -15.55 -2.88
CA VAL A 160 -2.94 -16.97 -3.03
C VAL A 160 -1.96 -17.88 -2.29
N SER A 161 -0.66 -17.59 -2.42
CA SER A 161 0.37 -18.34 -1.67
C SER A 161 0.19 -18.21 -0.16
N LEU A 162 -0.18 -17.02 0.34
CA LEU A 162 -0.42 -16.79 1.77
C LEU A 162 -1.69 -17.46 2.28
N ALA A 163 -2.71 -17.63 1.45
CA ALA A 163 -3.92 -18.37 1.79
C ALA A 163 -3.62 -19.86 2.03
N LEU A 164 -2.63 -20.41 1.30
CA LEU A 164 -2.21 -21.81 1.40
C LEU A 164 -1.07 -22.02 2.41
N HIS A 165 -0.14 -21.08 2.47
CA HIS A 165 1.07 -21.14 3.29
C HIS A 165 1.27 -19.82 4.04
N PRO A 166 0.55 -19.59 5.15
CA PRO A 166 0.56 -18.33 5.89
C PRO A 166 1.96 -17.93 6.37
N ARG A 167 2.31 -16.66 6.15
CA ARG A 167 3.54 -16.02 6.64
C ARG A 167 3.23 -14.60 7.07
N HIS A 168 3.83 -14.13 8.15
CA HIS A 168 3.54 -12.81 8.72
C HIS A 168 3.88 -11.64 7.78
N THR A 169 4.92 -11.77 6.97
CA THR A 169 5.41 -10.67 6.12
C THR A 169 5.84 -11.21 4.77
N THR A 170 5.29 -10.66 3.70
CA THR A 170 5.63 -11.01 2.32
C THR A 170 5.84 -9.73 1.52
N SER A 171 7.08 -9.49 1.07
CA SER A 171 7.40 -8.38 0.16
C SER A 171 7.20 -8.83 -1.29
N VAL A 172 6.57 -7.96 -2.10
CA VAL A 172 6.36 -8.20 -3.53
C VAL A 172 7.06 -7.12 -4.33
N GLY A 173 7.93 -7.54 -5.23
CA GLY A 173 8.83 -6.66 -5.98
C GLY A 173 10.13 -6.36 -5.21
N MET A 174 11.23 -6.33 -5.97
CA MET A 174 12.59 -6.17 -5.43
C MET A 174 12.77 -4.87 -4.63
N MET A 175 12.13 -3.78 -5.08
CA MET A 175 12.23 -2.48 -4.42
C MET A 175 11.58 -2.43 -3.03
N ALA A 176 10.59 -3.28 -2.74
CA ALA A 176 9.97 -3.32 -1.43
C ALA A 176 10.98 -3.66 -0.33
N THR A 177 11.82 -4.66 -0.57
CA THR A 177 12.87 -5.07 0.38
C THR A 177 14.01 -4.04 0.43
N LEU A 178 14.45 -3.55 -0.72
CA LEU A 178 15.56 -2.60 -0.81
C LEU A 178 15.25 -1.27 -0.10
N LEU A 179 14.10 -0.67 -0.38
CA LEU A 179 13.70 0.60 0.22
C LEU A 179 13.47 0.48 1.72
N ARG A 180 12.95 -0.66 2.19
CA ARG A 180 12.83 -0.94 3.62
C ARG A 180 14.16 -0.81 4.33
N PHE A 181 15.23 -1.44 3.82
CA PHE A 181 16.56 -1.35 4.42
C PHE A 181 17.18 0.04 4.24
N ALA A 182 17.06 0.62 3.03
CA ALA A 182 17.63 1.95 2.75
C ALA A 182 17.08 3.03 3.69
N HIS A 183 15.80 3.01 4.00
CA HIS A 183 15.19 3.96 4.94
C HIS A 183 15.85 3.89 6.33
N PHE A 184 16.11 2.70 6.86
CA PHE A 184 16.69 2.54 8.20
C PHE A 184 18.16 2.98 8.28
N ILE A 185 18.93 2.82 7.20
CA ILE A 185 20.36 3.11 7.20
C ILE A 185 20.72 4.49 6.65
N THR A 186 19.74 5.24 6.08
CA THR A 186 20.02 6.55 5.45
C THR A 186 19.51 7.69 6.33
N PRO A 187 20.38 8.39 7.07
CA PRO A 187 19.99 9.58 7.83
C PRO A 187 19.44 10.66 6.90
N GLY A 188 18.30 11.27 7.28
CA GLY A 188 17.68 12.33 6.48
C GLY A 188 16.96 11.83 5.22
N PHE A 189 16.60 10.55 5.18
CA PHE A 189 15.84 9.95 4.10
C PHE A 189 14.59 10.76 3.76
N ASP A 190 13.86 11.24 4.77
CA ASP A 190 12.63 12.02 4.59
C ASP A 190 12.88 13.33 3.83
N LYS A 191 13.96 14.03 4.15
CA LYS A 191 14.36 15.26 3.42
C LYS A 191 14.69 14.95 1.97
N LEU A 192 15.46 13.87 1.75
CA LEU A 192 15.88 13.47 0.42
C LEU A 192 14.68 13.06 -0.44
N SER A 193 13.80 12.23 0.09
CA SER A 193 12.58 11.80 -0.61
C SER A 193 11.64 12.98 -0.90
N GLY A 194 11.49 13.93 0.04
CA GLY A 194 10.73 15.16 -0.16
C GLY A 194 11.28 16.05 -1.27
N LEU A 195 12.62 16.23 -1.33
CA LEU A 195 13.26 16.98 -2.39
C LEU A 195 13.10 16.33 -3.76
N ILE A 196 13.26 15.01 -3.84
CA ILE A 196 13.10 14.25 -5.10
C ILE A 196 11.66 14.32 -5.57
N THR A 197 10.69 14.02 -4.70
CA THR A 197 9.26 14.05 -5.07
C THR A 197 8.81 15.45 -5.46
N GLY A 198 9.19 16.48 -4.70
CA GLY A 198 8.89 17.85 -5.02
C GLY A 198 9.51 18.33 -6.34
N ALA A 199 10.74 17.89 -6.66
CA ALA A 199 11.38 18.19 -7.94
C ALA A 199 10.69 17.48 -9.10
N ALA A 200 10.27 16.23 -8.92
CA ALA A 200 9.51 15.47 -9.93
C ALA A 200 8.16 16.14 -10.22
N LEU A 201 7.41 16.51 -9.18
CA LEU A 201 6.13 17.22 -9.34
C LEU A 201 6.30 18.57 -10.05
N ARG A 202 7.33 19.34 -9.74
CA ARG A 202 7.57 20.63 -10.43
C ARG A 202 7.87 20.48 -11.92
N ARG A 203 8.48 19.35 -12.33
CA ARG A 203 8.82 19.07 -13.75
C ARG A 203 7.67 18.43 -14.52
N ALA A 204 6.70 17.84 -13.83
CA ALA A 204 5.56 17.21 -14.47
C ALA A 204 4.59 18.20 -15.09
N ASP A 205 3.90 17.79 -16.14
CA ASP A 205 2.89 18.59 -16.82
C ASP A 205 1.76 19.00 -15.88
N ARG A 206 1.21 20.18 -16.12
CA ARG A 206 0.06 20.68 -15.36
C ARG A 206 -1.21 19.98 -15.81
N VAL A 207 -1.99 19.52 -14.83
CA VAL A 207 -3.33 18.95 -15.02
C VAL A 207 -4.29 19.53 -13.99
N ALA A 208 -5.57 19.49 -14.27
CA ALA A 208 -6.57 19.95 -13.31
C ALA A 208 -6.58 19.04 -12.07
N PRO A 209 -6.69 19.59 -10.85
CA PRO A 209 -6.91 18.80 -9.65
C PRO A 209 -8.20 17.97 -9.76
N SER A 210 -8.20 16.79 -9.15
CA SER A 210 -9.32 15.85 -9.17
C SER A 210 -9.36 15.03 -7.89
N SER A 211 -10.57 14.73 -7.39
CA SER A 211 -10.75 13.77 -6.31
C SER A 211 -10.57 12.31 -6.76
N GLY A 212 -10.50 12.07 -8.05
CA GLY A 212 -10.34 10.72 -8.60
C GLY A 212 -11.40 9.75 -8.06
N ASN A 213 -10.94 8.59 -7.60
CA ASN A 213 -11.77 7.52 -7.06
C ASN A 213 -11.96 7.57 -5.53
N LEU A 214 -11.64 8.68 -4.87
CA LEU A 214 -11.74 8.78 -3.40
C LEU A 214 -13.16 8.58 -2.90
N PHE A 215 -14.12 9.26 -3.51
CA PHE A 215 -15.52 9.28 -3.07
C PHE A 215 -16.45 8.44 -3.95
N HIS A 216 -16.08 8.24 -5.20
CA HIS A 216 -16.87 7.50 -6.21
C HIS A 216 -15.96 6.57 -7.00
N PRO A 217 -16.49 5.42 -7.48
CA PRO A 217 -15.72 4.55 -8.36
C PRO A 217 -15.21 5.29 -9.60
N ALA A 218 -14.00 4.95 -10.05
CA ALA A 218 -13.47 5.50 -11.29
C ALA A 218 -14.39 5.17 -12.48
N LEU A 219 -14.62 6.17 -13.35
CA LEU A 219 -15.50 6.03 -14.53
C LEU A 219 -14.80 5.33 -15.71
N GLY A 220 -13.51 5.05 -15.61
CA GLY A 220 -12.71 4.42 -16.66
C GLY A 220 -12.92 2.91 -16.77
N GLU A 221 -12.33 2.32 -17.83
CA GLU A 221 -12.32 0.87 -18.01
C GLU A 221 -11.62 0.18 -16.83
N ARG A 222 -12.24 -0.90 -16.35
CA ARG A 222 -11.64 -1.76 -15.33
C ARG A 222 -10.52 -2.56 -15.97
N ARG A 223 -9.29 -2.19 -15.67
CA ARG A 223 -8.07 -2.86 -16.15
C ARG A 223 -7.28 -3.42 -14.98
N ILE A 224 -6.54 -4.49 -15.24
CA ILE A 224 -5.58 -5.04 -14.28
C ILE A 224 -4.34 -4.18 -14.31
N ASP A 225 -3.82 -3.90 -15.51
CA ASP A 225 -2.59 -3.16 -15.74
C ASP A 225 -2.86 -1.66 -15.87
N GLY A 226 -1.99 -0.84 -15.26
CA GLY A 226 -2.03 0.61 -15.39
C GLY A 226 -1.52 1.11 -16.74
N GLY A 227 -0.75 0.28 -17.45
CA GLY A 227 -0.16 0.58 -18.75
C GLY A 227 1.14 1.36 -18.68
N TRP A 228 1.82 1.31 -17.54
CA TRP A 228 3.09 2.00 -17.31
C TRP A 228 4.32 1.13 -17.56
N ARG A 229 4.17 -0.20 -17.62
CA ARG A 229 5.24 -1.14 -17.92
C ARG A 229 5.35 -1.32 -19.44
N SER A 230 6.58 -1.32 -19.97
CA SER A 230 6.90 -1.80 -21.31
C SER A 230 7.30 -3.27 -21.26
N ASP A 231 7.11 -4.02 -22.33
CA ASP A 231 7.49 -5.45 -22.42
C ASP A 231 9.01 -5.66 -22.24
N ASP A 232 9.82 -4.63 -22.57
CA ASP A 232 11.30 -4.64 -22.43
C ASP A 232 11.79 -4.28 -21.01
N SER A 233 10.89 -3.97 -20.07
CA SER A 233 11.22 -3.31 -18.80
C SER A 233 12.00 -4.16 -17.79
N ARG A 234 12.23 -5.45 -18.00
CA ARG A 234 12.93 -6.31 -17.01
C ARG A 234 14.42 -5.95 -16.85
N GLN A 235 15.10 -5.63 -17.90
CA GLN A 235 16.53 -5.21 -17.84
C GLN A 235 16.68 -3.76 -17.42
N GLU A 236 15.83 -2.86 -17.92
CA GLU A 236 15.81 -1.46 -17.50
C GLU A 236 15.49 -1.31 -16.01
N ASN A 237 14.53 -2.06 -15.50
CA ASN A 237 14.16 -2.07 -14.08
C ASN A 237 15.31 -2.49 -13.15
N LEU A 238 16.19 -3.41 -13.58
CA LEU A 238 17.37 -3.82 -12.82
C LEU A 238 18.42 -2.71 -12.76
N LEU A 239 18.65 -1.99 -13.85
CA LEU A 239 19.59 -0.87 -13.93
C LEU A 239 19.10 0.33 -13.12
N VAL A 240 17.81 0.65 -13.20
CA VAL A 240 17.20 1.75 -12.44
C VAL A 240 17.19 1.44 -10.94
N ALA A 241 16.87 0.20 -10.55
CA ALA A 241 16.92 -0.23 -9.14
C ALA A 241 18.34 -0.15 -8.57
N GLY A 242 19.35 -0.59 -9.34
CA GLY A 242 20.77 -0.47 -8.99
C GLY A 242 21.20 0.98 -8.85
N GLY A 243 20.81 1.85 -9.77
CA GLY A 243 21.11 3.28 -9.75
C GLY A 243 20.49 4.02 -8.57
N ILE A 244 19.23 3.71 -8.24
CA ILE A 244 18.54 4.30 -7.07
C ILE A 244 19.23 3.84 -5.77
N ALA A 245 19.59 2.57 -5.62
CA ALA A 245 20.27 2.06 -4.45
C ALA A 245 21.63 2.73 -4.23
N VAL A 246 22.44 2.84 -5.27
CA VAL A 246 23.76 3.49 -5.23
C VAL A 246 23.60 4.99 -4.95
N GLY A 247 22.62 5.67 -5.56
CA GLY A 247 22.32 7.07 -5.34
C GLY A 247 21.89 7.38 -3.92
N LEU A 248 21.05 6.56 -3.31
CA LEU A 248 20.60 6.71 -1.92
C LEU A 248 21.76 6.50 -0.92
N ILE A 249 22.60 5.49 -1.14
CA ILE A 249 23.78 5.23 -0.30
C ILE A 249 24.80 6.37 -0.43
N GLY A 250 25.07 6.82 -1.65
CA GLY A 250 26.01 7.92 -1.93
C GLY A 250 25.55 9.25 -1.32
N ALA A 251 24.27 9.59 -1.44
CA ALA A 251 23.68 10.78 -0.84
C ALA A 251 23.69 10.73 0.70
N GLY A 252 23.44 9.56 1.30
CA GLY A 252 23.52 9.35 2.74
C GLY A 252 24.93 9.58 3.26
N LEU A 253 25.95 9.06 2.57
CA LEU A 253 27.36 9.27 2.91
C LEU A 253 27.81 10.72 2.79
N LEU A 254 27.34 11.46 1.78
CA LEU A 254 27.62 12.88 1.61
C LEU A 254 26.98 13.75 2.70
N LEU A 255 25.77 13.40 3.14
CA LEU A 255 25.11 14.09 4.25
C LEU A 255 25.80 13.85 5.60
N LEU A 256 26.38 12.66 5.81
CA LEU A 256 27.20 12.36 6.99
C LEU A 256 28.52 13.14 7.02
N ARG A 257 29.16 13.34 5.85
CA ARG A 257 30.39 14.15 5.73
C ARG A 257 30.19 15.65 6.00
N ARG A 258 29.01 16.20 5.71
CA ARG A 258 28.68 17.60 5.97
C ARG A 258 28.29 17.92 7.42
N ARG A 259 28.17 16.92 8.28
CA ARG A 259 27.88 17.06 9.72
C ARG A 259 29.14 16.94 10.61
N ARG A 260 30.30 16.70 10.02
CA ARG A 260 31.63 16.87 10.65
C ARG A 260 32.27 18.15 10.12
#